data_1c5f9327d50c8167c708f9b64452b216
#
_entry.id   1c5f9327d50c8167c708f9b64452b216
#
_cell.length_a   1.000
_cell.length_b   1.000
_cell.length_c   1.000
_cell.angle_alpha   90.00
_cell.angle_beta   90.00
_cell.angle_gamma   90.00
#
_symmetry.space_group_name_H-M   'P 1'
#
loop_
_entity.id
_entity.type
_entity.pdbx_description
1 polymer ?
#
loop_
_entity_poly.entity_id
_entity_poly.type
_entity_poly.pdbx_seq_one_letter_code
_entity_poly.pdbx_strand_id
1 'polypeptide(L)'
;MDEKKVRSYLKSKGYEINDFAQSIISEAGDWYRLKETGAHKKFNLNLQPYSLPRMGFAKRAAADDANLCEVIEINPGESAAAFIEDFMRDNQFTAQYRKQLELMSAEGTVACYVYLKDSELYEDGFVRGGDIRLAYVEATGFLPITIENDDITEAAFWGETIEKGKKKTVLVIFTLDGENYVCETVVFGEGAPESTVIRLGPVKPFAVMRNAEVNSIAGMQGYGFPKVYANIPLFYNLDAAFGAFFTDIEKSEAITFINEQLVDFDEDLKPISQSDERKKRFVFLGEGLPDSKTLIHNEQPNVRIEQFRKSIELLLDILSMKFGFGTKRYSFQNGQVQTATEYIGERQDMMLELNKQRDESRQYIDGIVRAVLWFSNTFKGTSFPLDDDICVEFDDSYIEDRASKLENYRQDALSGLGGMHTRALYLQEMYNLDEDEAAKWAEDAGFDDDEDGA
;
A
#
# COMPACT_ATOMS: atom_id res chain seq x y z
N MET A 1 -0.60 16.88 14.95
CA MET A 1 -1.96 17.19 14.42
C MET A 1 -2.85 17.63 15.57
N ASP A 2 -3.53 18.74 15.42
CA ASP A 2 -4.47 19.23 16.43
C ASP A 2 -5.88 18.63 16.19
N GLU A 3 -5.91 17.30 16.17
CA GLU A 3 -7.11 16.50 15.87
C GLU A 3 -8.31 16.86 16.79
N LYS A 4 -8.01 17.25 18.02
CA LYS A 4 -9.08 17.69 18.96
C LYS A 4 -9.80 18.95 18.46
N LYS A 5 -9.07 19.89 17.84
CA LYS A 5 -9.70 21.11 17.29
C LYS A 5 -10.54 20.77 16.07
N VAL A 6 -10.05 19.88 15.16
CA VAL A 6 -10.80 19.40 14.00
C VAL A 6 -12.09 18.73 14.44
N ARG A 7 -12.02 17.77 15.37
CA ARG A 7 -13.20 17.07 15.94
C ARG A 7 -14.21 18.03 16.55
N SER A 8 -13.72 19.00 17.33
CA SER A 8 -14.60 20.02 17.95
C SER A 8 -15.30 20.88 16.90
N TYR A 9 -14.58 21.26 15.84
CA TYR A 9 -15.14 22.05 14.74
C TYR A 9 -16.20 21.27 13.96
N LEU A 10 -15.91 20.03 13.53
CA LEU A 10 -16.85 19.17 12.84
C LEU A 10 -18.11 18.92 13.68
N LYS A 11 -17.95 18.66 14.97
CA LYS A 11 -19.09 18.52 15.88
C LYS A 11 -19.93 19.79 15.99
N SER A 12 -19.32 20.98 15.97
CA SER A 12 -20.05 22.25 16.00
C SER A 12 -20.89 22.46 14.73
N LYS A 13 -20.53 21.82 13.62
CA LYS A 13 -21.27 21.82 12.36
C LYS A 13 -22.33 20.70 12.27
N GLY A 14 -22.38 19.83 13.27
CA GLY A 14 -23.31 18.69 13.29
C GLY A 14 -22.76 17.41 12.69
N TYR A 15 -21.47 17.36 12.34
CA TYR A 15 -20.82 16.17 11.80
C TYR A 15 -20.13 15.39 12.90
N GLU A 16 -20.42 14.10 12.98
CA GLU A 16 -19.81 13.21 13.98
C GLU A 16 -18.77 12.30 13.32
N ILE A 17 -17.55 12.29 13.88
CA ILE A 17 -16.50 11.37 13.45
C ILE A 17 -16.84 9.98 14.02
N ASN A 18 -16.81 8.98 13.16
CA ASN A 18 -16.99 7.59 13.58
C ASN A 18 -15.72 7.08 14.28
N ASP A 19 -15.70 7.17 15.61
CA ASP A 19 -14.56 6.77 16.42
C ASP A 19 -14.21 5.28 16.28
N PHE A 20 -15.19 4.43 16.02
CA PHE A 20 -14.97 3.00 15.81
C PHE A 20 -14.18 2.79 14.51
N ALA A 21 -14.63 3.38 13.39
CA ALA A 21 -13.91 3.28 12.12
C ALA A 21 -12.50 3.85 12.22
N GLN A 22 -12.35 5.02 12.85
CA GLN A 22 -11.05 5.66 13.06
C GLN A 22 -10.11 4.80 13.93
N SER A 23 -10.62 4.07 14.92
CA SER A 23 -9.79 3.17 15.73
C SER A 23 -9.25 2.00 14.92
N ILE A 24 -10.07 1.38 14.04
CA ILE A 24 -9.67 0.29 13.14
C ILE A 24 -8.61 0.76 12.15
N ILE A 25 -8.85 1.91 11.50
CA ILE A 25 -7.92 2.51 10.54
C ILE A 25 -6.59 2.85 11.21
N SER A 26 -6.63 3.44 12.41
CA SER A 26 -5.43 3.76 13.18
C SER A 26 -4.64 2.51 13.58
N GLU A 27 -5.32 1.45 14.00
CA GLU A 27 -4.66 0.18 14.35
C GLU A 27 -4.00 -0.47 13.12
N ALA A 28 -4.70 -0.49 11.97
CA ALA A 28 -4.13 -0.94 10.71
C ALA A 28 -2.87 -0.13 10.33
N GLY A 29 -2.96 1.21 10.42
CA GLY A 29 -1.85 2.11 10.17
C GLY A 29 -0.67 1.92 11.12
N ASP A 30 -0.91 1.62 12.38
CA ASP A 30 0.15 1.35 13.36
C ASP A 30 0.91 0.05 13.03
N TRP A 31 0.20 -0.99 12.59
CA TRP A 31 0.82 -2.22 12.11
C TRP A 31 1.62 -1.99 10.82
N TYR A 32 1.06 -1.26 9.88
CA TYR A 32 1.72 -0.90 8.62
C TYR A 32 2.99 -0.07 8.84
N ARG A 33 2.94 0.94 9.74
CA ARG A 33 4.07 1.86 10.04
C ARG A 33 5.06 1.30 11.06
N LEU A 34 4.96 0.02 11.43
CA LEU A 34 5.83 -0.64 12.40
C LEU A 34 5.87 0.05 13.77
N LYS A 35 4.81 0.72 14.17
CA LYS A 35 4.73 1.28 15.52
C LYS A 35 4.67 0.18 16.56
N GLU A 36 5.33 0.38 17.69
CA GLU A 36 5.26 -0.55 18.80
C GLU A 36 3.84 -0.57 19.40
N THR A 37 3.20 -1.72 19.32
CA THR A 37 1.85 -1.92 19.90
C THR A 37 1.96 -2.67 21.22
N GLY A 38 0.94 -2.55 22.07
CA GLY A 38 0.88 -3.28 23.35
C GLY A 38 0.97 -4.81 23.18
N ALA A 39 0.53 -5.35 22.01
CA ALA A 39 0.60 -6.77 21.71
C ALA A 39 2.04 -7.31 21.65
N HIS A 40 3.01 -6.49 21.27
CA HIS A 40 4.43 -6.88 21.17
C HIS A 40 5.17 -6.79 22.50
N LYS A 41 4.61 -6.12 23.51
CA LYS A 41 5.19 -6.05 24.84
C LYS A 41 4.90 -7.33 25.62
N LYS A 42 5.96 -8.05 25.97
CA LYS A 42 5.91 -9.29 26.74
C LYS A 42 6.71 -9.13 28.02
N PHE A 43 6.49 -10.05 28.96
CA PHE A 43 7.25 -10.11 30.19
C PHE A 43 7.85 -11.51 30.33
N ASN A 44 9.11 -11.58 30.71
CA ASN A 44 9.77 -12.84 31.06
C ASN A 44 9.32 -13.34 32.43
N LEU A 45 9.80 -14.50 32.86
CA LEU A 45 9.48 -15.09 34.17
C LEU A 45 9.85 -14.17 35.36
N ASN A 46 10.82 -13.28 35.18
CA ASN A 46 11.26 -12.32 36.20
C ASN A 46 10.54 -10.95 36.05
N LEU A 47 9.42 -10.90 35.32
CA LEU A 47 8.63 -9.69 35.04
C LEU A 47 9.44 -8.57 34.33
N GLN A 48 10.53 -8.92 33.68
CA GLN A 48 11.29 -7.98 32.86
C GLN A 48 10.59 -7.82 31.50
N PRO A 49 10.32 -6.59 31.06
CA PRO A 49 9.69 -6.36 29.78
C PRO A 49 10.66 -6.69 28.63
N TYR A 50 10.12 -7.27 27.56
CA TYR A 50 10.83 -7.43 26.29
C TYR A 50 9.83 -7.24 25.14
N SER A 51 10.34 -6.85 23.97
CA SER A 51 9.52 -6.69 22.77
C SER A 51 9.77 -7.83 21.80
N LEU A 52 8.70 -8.35 21.20
CA LEU A 52 8.84 -9.27 20.06
C LEU A 52 9.39 -8.50 18.85
N PRO A 53 10.27 -9.11 18.05
CA PRO A 53 10.76 -8.50 16.84
C PRO A 53 9.60 -8.26 15.86
N ARG A 54 9.62 -7.12 15.18
CA ARG A 54 8.64 -6.78 14.15
C ARG A 54 9.26 -7.03 12.78
N MET A 55 8.74 -8.00 12.05
CA MET A 55 9.29 -8.43 10.77
C MET A 55 8.81 -7.58 9.59
N GLY A 56 7.78 -6.76 9.79
CA GLY A 56 7.32 -5.81 8.78
C GLY A 56 6.50 -6.43 7.65
N PHE A 57 5.94 -7.63 7.83
CA PHE A 57 5.15 -8.29 6.80
C PHE A 57 3.90 -7.51 6.41
N ALA A 58 3.28 -6.74 7.33
CA ALA A 58 2.16 -5.88 7.02
C ALA A 58 2.53 -4.81 5.97
N LYS A 59 3.68 -4.15 6.15
CA LYS A 59 4.22 -3.18 5.18
C LYS A 59 4.53 -3.85 3.84
N ARG A 60 5.17 -5.03 3.88
CA ARG A 60 5.53 -5.76 2.66
C ARG A 60 4.32 -6.21 1.87
N ALA A 61 3.32 -6.78 2.54
CA ALA A 61 2.11 -7.27 1.89
C ALA A 61 1.30 -6.12 1.24
N ALA A 62 1.17 -4.98 1.93
CA ALA A 62 0.51 -3.80 1.37
C ALA A 62 1.27 -3.23 0.15
N ALA A 63 2.61 -3.22 0.18
CA ALA A 63 3.42 -2.79 -0.96
C ALA A 63 3.31 -3.73 -2.16
N ASP A 64 3.28 -5.04 -1.94
CA ASP A 64 3.10 -6.03 -3.00
C ASP A 64 1.70 -5.95 -3.64
N ASP A 65 0.67 -5.68 -2.83
CA ASP A 65 -0.71 -5.46 -3.30
C ASP A 65 -0.80 -4.18 -4.18
N ALA A 66 -0.15 -3.10 -3.74
CA ALA A 66 -0.10 -1.85 -4.48
C ALA A 66 0.57 -1.98 -5.86
N ASN A 67 1.65 -2.75 -5.95
CA ASN A 67 2.41 -2.90 -7.20
C ASN A 67 1.58 -3.55 -8.33
N LEU A 68 0.46 -4.21 -8.02
CA LEU A 68 -0.39 -4.85 -9.03
C LEU A 68 -1.27 -3.85 -9.82
N CYS A 69 -1.49 -2.63 -9.31
CA CYS A 69 -2.38 -1.62 -9.90
C CYS A 69 -1.60 -0.40 -10.40
N GLU A 70 -0.39 -0.57 -10.86
CA GLU A 70 0.41 0.53 -11.41
C GLU A 70 -0.20 1.04 -12.72
N VAL A 71 -0.32 2.37 -12.87
CA VAL A 71 -0.88 3.02 -14.05
C VAL A 71 0.24 3.43 -14.99
N ILE A 72 0.10 3.08 -16.27
CA ILE A 72 1.02 3.44 -17.34
C ILE A 72 0.59 4.76 -17.97
N GLU A 73 -0.68 4.85 -18.37
CA GLU A 73 -1.19 5.99 -19.14
C GLU A 73 -2.60 6.39 -18.69
N ILE A 74 -2.87 7.71 -18.74
CA ILE A 74 -4.18 8.29 -18.51
C ILE A 74 -4.52 9.15 -19.72
N ASN A 75 -5.49 8.71 -20.53
CA ASN A 75 -5.91 9.41 -21.74
C ASN A 75 -7.36 9.94 -21.60
N PRO A 76 -7.52 11.25 -21.40
CA PRO A 76 -8.82 11.91 -21.27
C PRO A 76 -9.41 12.36 -22.62
N GLY A 77 -8.91 11.85 -23.74
CA GLY A 77 -9.25 12.31 -25.10
C GLY A 77 -8.21 13.28 -25.68
N GLU A 78 -8.14 13.35 -27.02
CA GLU A 78 -7.09 14.09 -27.77
C GLU A 78 -6.93 15.55 -27.34
N SER A 79 -8.03 16.25 -27.06
CA SER A 79 -8.00 17.69 -26.73
C SER A 79 -7.41 18.01 -25.36
N ALA A 80 -7.47 17.11 -24.41
CA ALA A 80 -7.04 17.30 -23.02
C ALA A 80 -5.81 16.47 -22.65
N ALA A 81 -5.35 15.55 -23.51
CA ALA A 81 -4.27 14.60 -23.22
C ALA A 81 -2.98 15.32 -22.79
N ALA A 82 -2.48 16.25 -23.58
CA ALA A 82 -1.25 17.00 -23.27
C ALA A 82 -1.36 17.83 -21.98
N PHE A 83 -2.54 18.40 -21.72
CA PHE A 83 -2.77 19.18 -20.49
C PHE A 83 -2.76 18.25 -19.25
N ILE A 84 -3.42 17.10 -19.32
CA ILE A 84 -3.47 16.16 -18.21
C ILE A 84 -2.12 15.50 -17.98
N GLU A 85 -1.37 15.15 -19.03
CA GLU A 85 -0.01 14.63 -18.89
C GLU A 85 0.90 15.60 -18.14
N ASP A 86 0.95 16.88 -18.57
CA ASP A 86 1.73 17.92 -17.90
C ASP A 86 1.26 18.15 -16.46
N PHE A 87 -0.05 18.18 -16.24
CA PHE A 87 -0.63 18.37 -14.91
C PHE A 87 -0.27 17.21 -13.96
N MET A 88 -0.38 15.97 -14.40
CA MET A 88 -0.05 14.78 -13.62
C MET A 88 1.44 14.73 -13.28
N ARG A 89 2.30 15.09 -14.24
CA ARG A 89 3.75 15.21 -14.02
C ARG A 89 4.07 16.27 -12.97
N ASP A 90 3.51 17.46 -13.09
CA ASP A 90 3.78 18.61 -12.18
C ASP A 90 3.26 18.36 -10.75
N ASN A 91 2.23 17.56 -10.59
CA ASN A 91 1.69 17.13 -9.30
C ASN A 91 2.29 15.81 -8.81
N GLN A 92 3.29 15.23 -9.51
CA GLN A 92 3.92 13.95 -9.17
C GLN A 92 2.90 12.82 -8.96
N PHE A 93 1.85 12.80 -9.79
CA PHE A 93 0.70 11.92 -9.60
C PHE A 93 1.11 10.45 -9.48
N THR A 94 1.91 9.92 -10.39
CA THR A 94 2.35 8.52 -10.38
C THR A 94 3.00 8.10 -9.06
N ALA A 95 3.90 8.96 -8.52
CA ALA A 95 4.57 8.68 -7.26
C ALA A 95 3.61 8.75 -6.05
N GLN A 96 2.67 9.68 -6.08
CA GLN A 96 1.66 9.80 -5.01
C GLN A 96 0.59 8.72 -5.12
N TYR A 97 0.16 8.38 -6.33
CA TYR A 97 -0.80 7.31 -6.58
C TYR A 97 -0.28 5.96 -6.06
N ARG A 98 1.00 5.62 -6.31
CA ARG A 98 1.62 4.41 -5.74
C ARG A 98 1.56 4.39 -4.21
N LYS A 99 1.80 5.53 -3.55
CA LYS A 99 1.65 5.64 -2.08
C LYS A 99 0.18 5.49 -1.65
N GLN A 100 -0.74 6.04 -2.42
CA GLN A 100 -2.17 5.91 -2.16
C GLN A 100 -2.63 4.45 -2.28
N LEU A 101 -2.18 3.70 -3.29
CA LEU A 101 -2.46 2.28 -3.43
C LEU A 101 -1.98 1.47 -2.21
N GLU A 102 -0.75 1.74 -1.75
CA GLU A 102 -0.19 1.05 -0.59
C GLU A 102 -0.96 1.36 0.70
N LEU A 103 -1.34 2.62 0.90
CA LEU A 103 -2.15 3.05 2.04
C LEU A 103 -3.59 2.52 1.95
N MET A 104 -4.18 2.47 0.76
CA MET A 104 -5.49 1.90 0.52
C MET A 104 -5.52 0.42 0.88
N SER A 105 -4.53 -0.35 0.48
CA SER A 105 -4.40 -1.76 0.90
C SER A 105 -4.26 -1.88 2.42
N ALA A 106 -3.49 -1.00 3.06
CA ALA A 106 -3.26 -1.04 4.49
C ALA A 106 -4.48 -0.60 5.31
N GLU A 107 -5.03 0.58 5.02
CA GLU A 107 -6.03 1.30 5.81
C GLU A 107 -7.45 1.21 5.23
N GLY A 108 -7.60 0.61 4.05
CA GLY A 108 -8.86 0.38 3.34
C GLY A 108 -9.31 1.54 2.46
N THR A 109 -8.91 2.77 2.73
CA THR A 109 -9.41 3.97 2.04
C THR A 109 -8.32 5.01 1.90
N VAL A 110 -8.33 5.70 0.75
CA VAL A 110 -7.56 6.92 0.51
C VAL A 110 -8.42 7.90 -0.28
N ALA A 111 -8.08 9.17 -0.22
CA ALA A 111 -8.81 10.20 -0.95
C ALA A 111 -7.86 11.24 -1.56
N CYS A 112 -8.39 11.94 -2.55
CA CYS A 112 -7.71 13.07 -3.17
C CYS A 112 -8.74 14.17 -3.45
N TYR A 113 -8.36 15.42 -3.27
CA TYR A 113 -9.20 16.54 -3.70
C TYR A 113 -8.41 17.56 -4.48
N VAL A 114 -9.11 18.28 -5.36
CA VAL A 114 -8.55 19.35 -6.16
C VAL A 114 -8.74 20.67 -5.43
N TYR A 115 -7.71 21.50 -5.40
CA TYR A 115 -7.76 22.84 -4.80
C TYR A 115 -6.96 23.86 -5.60
N LEU A 116 -7.25 25.13 -5.37
CA LEU A 116 -6.51 26.26 -5.94
C LEU A 116 -5.49 26.76 -4.94
N LYS A 117 -4.22 26.70 -5.30
CA LYS A 117 -3.12 27.26 -4.52
C LYS A 117 -2.87 28.70 -4.97
N ASP A 118 -2.60 29.60 -4.01
CA ASP A 118 -2.29 31.00 -4.26
C ASP A 118 -3.37 31.75 -5.07
N SER A 119 -4.64 31.40 -4.82
CA SER A 119 -5.80 32.04 -5.43
C SER A 119 -6.26 33.25 -4.59
N GLU A 120 -6.85 34.23 -5.27
CA GLU A 120 -7.43 35.39 -4.61
C GLU A 120 -8.95 35.27 -4.52
N LEU A 121 -9.49 35.38 -3.29
CA LEU A 121 -10.93 35.43 -3.05
C LEU A 121 -11.42 36.88 -3.17
N TYR A 122 -12.40 37.12 -4.04
CA TYR A 122 -13.00 38.42 -4.23
C TYR A 122 -14.26 38.59 -3.34
N GLU A 123 -14.69 39.85 -3.14
CA GLU A 123 -15.87 40.18 -2.31
C GLU A 123 -17.17 39.57 -2.84
N ASP A 124 -17.24 39.19 -4.12
CA ASP A 124 -18.36 38.52 -4.75
C ASP A 124 -18.43 36.99 -4.41
N GLY A 125 -17.45 36.47 -3.64
CA GLY A 125 -17.36 35.07 -3.26
C GLY A 125 -16.76 34.17 -4.34
N PHE A 126 -16.32 34.74 -5.48
CA PHE A 126 -15.63 33.99 -6.54
C PHE A 126 -14.13 34.08 -6.35
N VAL A 127 -13.45 32.99 -6.75
CA VAL A 127 -12.00 32.88 -6.73
C VAL A 127 -11.45 33.12 -8.12
N ARG A 128 -10.35 33.84 -8.22
CA ARG A 128 -9.65 34.08 -9.50
C ARG A 128 -8.17 33.78 -9.36
N GLY A 129 -7.59 33.27 -10.44
CA GLY A 129 -6.18 32.89 -10.46
C GLY A 129 -5.89 31.62 -9.67
N GLY A 130 -4.64 31.47 -9.31
CA GLY A 130 -4.13 30.30 -8.57
C GLY A 130 -3.74 29.12 -9.46
N ASP A 131 -2.93 28.24 -8.89
CA ASP A 131 -2.51 26.98 -9.51
C ASP A 131 -3.40 25.84 -9.04
N ILE A 132 -3.88 25.03 -9.98
CA ILE A 132 -4.64 23.82 -9.67
C ILE A 132 -3.67 22.77 -9.10
N ARG A 133 -4.00 22.25 -7.94
CA ARG A 133 -3.18 21.25 -7.23
C ARG A 133 -4.02 20.13 -6.68
N LEU A 134 -3.36 18.98 -6.44
CA LEU A 134 -3.93 17.82 -5.79
C LEU A 134 -3.47 17.74 -4.34
N ALA A 135 -4.41 17.43 -3.46
CA ALA A 135 -4.13 17.09 -2.07
C ALA A 135 -4.50 15.62 -1.82
N TYR A 136 -3.52 14.84 -1.39
CA TYR A 136 -3.68 13.42 -1.10
C TYR A 136 -3.90 13.22 0.39
N VAL A 137 -4.92 12.42 0.74
CA VAL A 137 -5.38 12.25 2.12
C VAL A 137 -5.40 10.77 2.48
N GLU A 138 -4.86 10.46 3.65
CA GLU A 138 -4.92 9.12 4.26
C GLU A 138 -6.29 8.90 4.91
N ALA A 139 -6.68 7.65 5.14
CA ALA A 139 -7.96 7.31 5.77
C ALA A 139 -8.18 7.98 7.13
N THR A 140 -7.13 8.22 7.90
CA THR A 140 -7.19 8.91 9.20
C THR A 140 -7.54 10.38 9.09
N GLY A 141 -7.36 11.01 7.93
CA GLY A 141 -7.68 12.40 7.63
C GLY A 141 -8.98 12.56 6.83
N PHE A 142 -9.83 11.55 6.76
CA PHE A 142 -11.02 11.51 5.92
C PHE A 142 -12.27 11.19 6.74
N LEU A 143 -13.37 11.89 6.42
CA LEU A 143 -14.71 11.63 6.96
C LEU A 143 -15.75 11.69 5.84
N PRO A 144 -16.42 10.59 5.49
CA PRO A 144 -17.61 10.63 4.65
C PRO A 144 -18.75 11.30 5.44
N ILE A 145 -19.35 12.34 4.87
CA ILE A 145 -20.46 13.08 5.50
C ILE A 145 -21.79 12.52 5.00
N THR A 146 -21.96 12.47 3.67
CA THR A 146 -23.18 11.96 3.03
C THR A 146 -22.82 10.82 2.08
N ILE A 147 -23.54 9.72 2.23
CA ILE A 147 -23.36 8.50 1.43
C ILE A 147 -24.71 8.15 0.81
N GLU A 148 -24.78 8.13 -0.51
CA GLU A 148 -25.98 7.78 -1.28
C GLU A 148 -25.67 6.60 -2.21
N ASN A 149 -26.36 5.48 -2.04
CA ASN A 149 -26.13 4.26 -2.84
C ASN A 149 -24.64 3.86 -2.91
N ASP A 150 -23.94 3.94 -1.78
CA ASP A 150 -22.49 3.69 -1.62
C ASP A 150 -21.58 4.74 -2.29
N ASP A 151 -22.12 5.75 -2.99
CA ASP A 151 -21.34 6.91 -3.41
C ASP A 151 -21.24 7.97 -2.31
N ILE A 152 -20.04 8.52 -2.13
CA ILE A 152 -19.77 9.57 -1.13
C ILE A 152 -19.96 10.91 -1.84
N THR A 153 -21.07 11.57 -1.57
CA THR A 153 -21.43 12.84 -2.19
C THR A 153 -20.87 14.05 -1.44
N GLU A 154 -20.70 13.95 -0.13
CA GLU A 154 -20.12 15.01 0.69
C GLU A 154 -19.06 14.41 1.64
N ALA A 155 -17.96 15.14 1.83
CA ALA A 155 -16.84 14.66 2.64
C ALA A 155 -16.06 15.79 3.32
N ALA A 156 -15.38 15.46 4.42
CA ALA A 156 -14.40 16.33 5.05
C ALA A 156 -13.02 15.68 5.05
N PHE A 157 -12.00 16.51 4.84
CA PHE A 157 -10.60 16.12 4.75
C PHE A 157 -9.75 16.96 5.68
N TRP A 158 -8.81 16.37 6.40
CA TRP A 158 -7.88 17.14 7.23
C TRP A 158 -6.47 16.59 7.19
N GLY A 159 -5.52 17.47 7.33
CA GLY A 159 -4.11 17.10 7.32
C GLY A 159 -3.23 18.17 7.98
N GLU A 160 -1.96 17.83 8.16
CA GLU A 160 -0.95 18.78 8.62
C GLU A 160 -0.20 19.38 7.42
N THR A 161 -0.06 20.70 7.43
CA THR A 161 0.80 21.42 6.49
C THR A 161 1.93 22.11 7.28
N ILE A 162 3.12 22.07 6.74
CA ILE A 162 4.27 22.78 7.31
C ILE A 162 4.55 24.00 6.44
N GLU A 163 4.31 25.19 6.98
CA GLU A 163 4.59 26.43 6.32
C GLU A 163 5.68 27.20 7.09
N LYS A 164 6.80 27.48 6.45
CA LYS A 164 7.95 28.17 7.06
C LYS A 164 8.39 27.59 8.42
N GLY A 165 8.36 26.23 8.52
CA GLY A 165 8.70 25.50 9.73
C GLY A 165 7.61 25.43 10.82
N LYS A 166 6.47 26.11 10.63
CA LYS A 166 5.32 26.03 11.55
C LYS A 166 4.32 25.00 11.04
N LYS A 167 3.87 24.15 11.94
CA LYS A 167 2.81 23.18 11.64
C LYS A 167 1.45 23.85 11.73
N LYS A 168 0.64 23.71 10.70
CA LYS A 168 -0.77 24.10 10.67
C LYS A 168 -1.61 22.88 10.37
N THR A 169 -2.78 22.77 10.97
CA THR A 169 -3.78 21.78 10.59
C THR A 169 -4.80 22.46 9.68
N VAL A 170 -5.04 21.86 8.52
CA VAL A 170 -6.03 22.34 7.55
C VAL A 170 -7.17 21.35 7.51
N LEU A 171 -8.40 21.83 7.58
CA LEU A 171 -9.64 21.06 7.39
C LEU A 171 -10.35 21.61 6.16
N VAL A 172 -10.73 20.75 5.23
CA VAL A 172 -11.50 21.09 4.03
C VAL A 172 -12.79 20.28 4.05
N ILE A 173 -13.92 20.95 3.90
CA ILE A 173 -15.25 20.33 3.91
C ILE A 173 -15.90 20.63 2.58
N PHE A 174 -16.34 19.59 1.87
CA PHE A 174 -17.13 19.70 0.66
C PHE A 174 -18.56 19.26 0.95
N THR A 175 -19.50 20.21 0.75
CA THR A 175 -20.94 19.98 0.90
C THR A 175 -21.70 20.41 -0.34
N LEU A 176 -22.91 19.94 -0.53
CA LEU A 176 -23.79 20.31 -1.63
C LEU A 176 -24.77 21.42 -1.19
N ASP A 177 -24.85 22.49 -2.00
CA ASP A 177 -25.89 23.51 -1.93
C ASP A 177 -26.71 23.45 -3.24
N GLY A 178 -27.78 22.67 -3.21
CA GLY A 178 -28.53 22.25 -4.41
C GLY A 178 -27.69 21.31 -5.27
N GLU A 179 -27.38 21.72 -6.50
CA GLU A 179 -26.56 20.93 -7.45
C GLU A 179 -25.07 21.33 -7.43
N ASN A 180 -24.70 22.33 -6.64
CA ASN A 180 -23.33 22.87 -6.65
C ASN A 180 -22.61 22.53 -5.36
N TYR A 181 -21.32 22.24 -5.48
CA TYR A 181 -20.44 22.04 -4.32
C TYR A 181 -20.05 23.37 -3.69
N VAL A 182 -19.94 23.35 -2.37
CA VAL A 182 -19.38 24.41 -1.54
C VAL A 182 -18.18 23.84 -0.81
N CYS A 183 -17.04 24.54 -0.90
CA CYS A 183 -15.80 24.20 -0.22
C CYS A 183 -15.60 25.13 0.96
N GLU A 184 -15.61 24.61 2.18
CA GLU A 184 -15.20 25.34 3.37
C GLU A 184 -13.80 24.89 3.80
N THR A 185 -12.83 25.82 3.78
CA THR A 185 -11.47 25.57 4.25
C THR A 185 -11.23 26.25 5.57
N VAL A 186 -10.79 25.50 6.57
CA VAL A 186 -10.51 25.96 7.93
C VAL A 186 -9.06 25.71 8.28
N VAL A 187 -8.35 26.76 8.63
CA VAL A 187 -6.93 26.68 9.03
C VAL A 187 -6.83 26.88 10.53
N PHE A 188 -6.30 25.88 11.23
CA PHE A 188 -6.04 25.92 12.66
C PHE A 188 -4.57 26.31 12.91
N GLY A 189 -4.38 27.45 13.53
CA GLY A 189 -3.07 27.97 13.96
C GLY A 189 -3.02 28.21 15.47
N GLU A 190 -2.18 29.17 15.89
CA GLU A 190 -2.03 29.60 17.28
C GLU A 190 -3.22 30.46 17.78
N GLY A 191 -4.05 30.98 16.85
CA GLY A 191 -5.22 31.83 17.14
C GLY A 191 -6.57 31.14 16.96
N ALA A 192 -7.62 31.95 16.73
CA ALA A 192 -8.91 31.47 16.31
C ALA A 192 -8.81 30.82 14.92
N PRO A 193 -9.62 29.78 14.62
CA PRO A 193 -9.61 29.18 13.30
C PRO A 193 -10.05 30.18 12.23
N GLU A 194 -9.32 30.22 11.13
CA GLU A 194 -9.67 31.04 9.95
C GLU A 194 -10.48 30.15 9.00
N SER A 195 -11.71 30.56 8.69
CA SER A 195 -12.57 29.84 7.76
C SER A 195 -12.79 30.65 6.50
N THR A 196 -12.64 29.99 5.35
CA THR A 196 -12.92 30.53 4.03
C THR A 196 -13.92 29.64 3.31
N VAL A 197 -14.96 30.20 2.73
CA VAL A 197 -16.00 29.48 1.99
C VAL A 197 -15.96 29.89 0.53
N ILE A 198 -15.88 28.90 -0.36
CA ILE A 198 -15.83 29.09 -1.82
C ILE A 198 -16.98 28.28 -2.42
N ARG A 199 -17.72 28.90 -3.33
CA ARG A 199 -18.72 28.20 -4.15
C ARG A 199 -18.04 27.64 -5.38
N LEU A 200 -18.23 26.34 -5.57
CA LEU A 200 -17.80 25.57 -6.75
C LEU A 200 -19.01 25.27 -7.66
N GLY A 201 -18.81 24.52 -8.70
CA GLY A 201 -19.88 24.07 -9.60
C GLY A 201 -20.36 22.66 -9.28
N PRO A 202 -21.03 22.04 -10.26
CA PRO A 202 -21.69 20.75 -10.07
C PRO A 202 -20.74 19.55 -10.09
N VAL A 203 -19.48 19.72 -10.52
CA VAL A 203 -18.53 18.62 -10.60
C VAL A 203 -17.93 18.33 -9.21
N LYS A 204 -17.94 17.07 -8.82
CA LYS A 204 -17.38 16.60 -7.56
C LYS A 204 -15.88 16.94 -7.48
N PRO A 205 -15.42 17.74 -6.50
CA PRO A 205 -14.04 18.23 -6.45
C PRO A 205 -13.08 17.27 -5.76
N PHE A 206 -13.53 16.07 -5.43
CA PHE A 206 -12.73 15.05 -4.76
C PHE A 206 -13.06 13.65 -5.29
N ALA A 207 -12.13 12.75 -5.12
CA ALA A 207 -12.31 11.33 -5.38
C ALA A 207 -11.86 10.49 -4.17
N VAL A 208 -12.53 9.38 -3.95
CA VAL A 208 -12.21 8.43 -2.87
C VAL A 208 -11.96 7.08 -3.50
N MET A 209 -10.82 6.48 -3.20
CA MET A 209 -10.50 5.11 -3.61
C MET A 209 -10.61 4.20 -2.40
N ARG A 210 -11.40 3.16 -2.53
CA ARG A 210 -11.61 2.13 -1.51
C ARG A 210 -10.99 0.82 -1.96
N ASN A 211 -10.65 -0.03 -1.01
CA ASN A 211 -10.30 -1.40 -1.33
C ASN A 211 -11.52 -2.08 -1.98
N ALA A 212 -11.31 -2.74 -3.10
CA ALA A 212 -12.38 -3.41 -3.86
C ALA A 212 -12.97 -4.63 -3.14
N GLU A 213 -12.29 -5.15 -2.13
CA GLU A 213 -12.84 -6.19 -1.27
C GLU A 213 -13.97 -5.61 -0.41
N VAL A 214 -15.11 -6.31 -0.38
CA VAL A 214 -16.29 -5.85 0.36
C VAL A 214 -15.98 -5.70 1.84
N ASN A 215 -16.21 -4.50 2.37
CA ASN A 215 -16.01 -4.26 3.80
C ASN A 215 -17.10 -4.95 4.63
N SER A 216 -16.75 -6.06 5.26
CA SER A 216 -17.63 -6.84 6.14
C SER A 216 -17.65 -6.36 7.59
N ILE A 217 -16.89 -5.31 7.94
CA ILE A 217 -16.79 -4.79 9.30
C ILE A 217 -17.99 -3.85 9.54
N ALA A 218 -18.90 -4.26 10.42
CA ALA A 218 -20.08 -3.46 10.74
C ALA A 218 -19.67 -2.09 11.33
N GLY A 219 -20.35 -1.03 10.89
CA GLY A 219 -20.08 0.34 11.37
C GLY A 219 -18.99 1.09 10.61
N MET A 220 -18.49 0.56 9.48
CA MET A 220 -17.52 1.23 8.63
C MET A 220 -18.10 1.71 7.29
N GLN A 221 -19.35 2.16 7.27
CA GLN A 221 -19.97 2.70 6.06
C GLN A 221 -19.13 3.85 5.48
N GLY A 222 -18.97 3.83 4.15
CA GLY A 222 -18.14 4.81 3.42
C GLY A 222 -16.64 4.58 3.47
N TYR A 223 -16.18 3.59 4.24
CA TYR A 223 -14.78 3.16 4.26
C TYR A 223 -14.61 1.79 3.61
N GLY A 224 -13.51 1.61 2.88
CA GLY A 224 -13.12 0.32 2.30
C GLY A 224 -12.58 -0.65 3.35
N PHE A 225 -12.34 -1.88 2.93
CA PHE A 225 -11.85 -2.96 3.80
C PHE A 225 -10.34 -2.84 4.06
N PRO A 226 -9.90 -2.63 5.31
CA PRO A 226 -8.49 -2.51 5.66
C PRO A 226 -7.84 -3.90 5.75
N LYS A 227 -7.18 -4.37 4.66
CA LYS A 227 -6.56 -5.70 4.58
C LYS A 227 -5.58 -5.96 5.72
N VAL A 228 -4.81 -4.94 6.13
CA VAL A 228 -3.87 -5.09 7.25
C VAL A 228 -4.58 -5.36 8.56
N TYR A 229 -5.66 -4.63 8.86
CA TYR A 229 -6.43 -4.86 10.09
C TYR A 229 -6.96 -6.29 10.18
N ALA A 230 -7.58 -6.76 9.11
CA ALA A 230 -8.15 -8.11 9.05
C ALA A 230 -7.10 -9.22 9.24
N ASN A 231 -5.83 -8.94 8.95
CA ASN A 231 -4.72 -9.88 9.03
C ASN A 231 -3.76 -9.64 10.21
N ILE A 232 -4.10 -8.74 11.16
CA ILE A 232 -3.30 -8.50 12.38
C ILE A 232 -2.95 -9.79 13.13
N PRO A 233 -3.88 -10.74 13.37
CA PRO A 233 -3.54 -11.99 14.05
C PRO A 233 -2.47 -12.80 13.32
N LEU A 234 -2.46 -12.77 11.99
CA LEU A 234 -1.48 -13.47 11.17
C LEU A 234 -0.10 -12.81 11.26
N PHE A 235 -0.04 -11.48 11.16
CA PHE A 235 1.20 -10.73 11.33
C PHE A 235 1.81 -10.92 12.71
N TYR A 236 0.95 -10.91 13.75
CA TYR A 236 1.40 -11.19 15.11
C TYR A 236 2.01 -12.59 15.24
N ASN A 237 1.36 -13.61 14.64
CA ASN A 237 1.87 -14.98 14.67
C ASN A 237 3.19 -15.13 13.90
N LEU A 238 3.36 -14.42 12.79
CA LEU A 238 4.63 -14.35 12.07
C LEU A 238 5.73 -13.72 12.95
N ASP A 239 5.47 -12.56 13.55
CA ASP A 239 6.41 -11.91 14.45
C ASP A 239 6.78 -12.81 15.65
N ALA A 240 5.81 -13.52 16.21
CA ALA A 240 6.03 -14.48 17.30
C ALA A 240 6.84 -15.70 16.87
N ALA A 241 6.59 -16.26 15.69
CA ALA A 241 7.33 -17.40 15.15
C ALA A 241 8.79 -17.04 14.89
N PHE A 242 9.06 -15.88 14.29
CA PHE A 242 10.43 -15.37 14.12
C PHE A 242 11.10 -15.07 15.46
N GLY A 243 10.37 -14.46 16.40
CA GLY A 243 10.87 -14.21 17.76
C GLY A 243 11.28 -15.51 18.49
N ALA A 244 10.45 -16.56 18.36
CA ALA A 244 10.76 -17.88 18.93
C ALA A 244 11.99 -18.52 18.25
N PHE A 245 12.10 -18.40 16.93
CA PHE A 245 13.26 -18.87 16.18
C PHE A 245 14.55 -18.18 16.61
N PHE A 246 14.58 -16.86 16.69
CA PHE A 246 15.75 -16.12 17.18
C PHE A 246 16.12 -16.48 18.62
N THR A 247 15.12 -16.65 19.48
CA THR A 247 15.34 -17.10 20.86
C THR A 247 15.91 -18.51 20.93
N ASP A 248 15.49 -19.41 20.04
CA ASP A 248 16.03 -20.78 19.95
C ASP A 248 17.50 -20.77 19.52
N ILE A 249 17.87 -19.91 18.55
CA ILE A 249 19.26 -19.69 18.14
C ILE A 249 20.10 -19.16 19.31
N GLU A 250 19.63 -18.11 19.99
CA GLU A 250 20.36 -17.54 21.13
C GLU A 250 20.56 -18.53 22.29
N LYS A 251 19.55 -19.39 22.53
CA LYS A 251 19.62 -20.41 23.59
C LYS A 251 20.34 -21.68 23.18
N SER A 252 20.68 -21.85 21.91
CA SER A 252 21.43 -23.01 21.41
C SER A 252 22.93 -22.92 21.66
N GLU A 253 23.42 -21.85 22.29
CA GLU A 253 24.80 -21.76 22.72
C GLU A 253 25.16 -22.92 23.67
N ALA A 254 26.33 -23.49 23.48
CA ALA A 254 26.82 -24.59 24.32
C ALA A 254 26.84 -24.18 25.80
N ILE A 255 26.25 -25.01 26.64
CA ILE A 255 26.23 -24.83 28.08
C ILE A 255 27.20 -25.82 28.67
N THR A 256 28.18 -25.32 29.47
CA THR A 256 29.11 -26.16 30.20
C THR A 256 28.70 -26.22 31.67
N PHE A 257 28.30 -27.38 32.12
CA PHE A 257 28.06 -27.64 33.53
C PHE A 257 29.35 -28.04 34.19
N ILE A 258 29.75 -27.34 35.26
CA ILE A 258 30.98 -27.57 35.98
C ILE A 258 30.65 -27.91 37.44
N ASN A 259 31.26 -28.97 37.97
CA ASN A 259 31.12 -29.28 39.37
C ASN A 259 31.84 -28.23 40.22
N GLU A 260 31.23 -27.82 41.31
CA GLU A 260 31.72 -26.80 42.24
C GLU A 260 33.12 -27.12 42.78
N GLN A 261 33.50 -28.42 42.86
CA GLN A 261 34.82 -28.87 43.26
C GLN A 261 35.96 -28.45 42.32
N LEU A 262 35.65 -27.99 41.11
CA LEU A 262 36.64 -27.54 40.11
C LEU A 262 36.76 -26.02 40.01
N VAL A 263 36.09 -25.30 40.85
CA VAL A 263 36.00 -23.84 40.76
C VAL A 263 36.65 -23.22 41.99
N ASP A 264 37.60 -22.33 41.76
CA ASP A 264 38.12 -21.48 42.82
C ASP A 264 37.15 -20.32 43.09
N PHE A 265 37.01 -19.96 44.38
CA PHE A 265 36.17 -18.87 44.82
C PHE A 265 37.01 -17.69 45.28
N ASP A 266 36.53 -16.47 45.04
CA ASP A 266 37.14 -15.26 45.59
C ASP A 266 36.79 -15.06 47.08
N GLU A 267 37.32 -14.00 47.69
CA GLU A 267 37.09 -13.67 49.11
C GLU A 267 35.60 -13.40 49.42
N ASP A 268 34.77 -13.09 48.40
CA ASP A 268 33.31 -12.89 48.50
C ASP A 268 32.51 -14.16 48.22
N LEU A 269 33.13 -15.31 48.10
CA LEU A 269 32.50 -16.60 47.73
C LEU A 269 31.86 -16.58 46.35
N LYS A 270 32.36 -15.77 45.45
CA LYS A 270 31.92 -15.77 44.03
C LYS A 270 32.89 -16.65 43.24
N PRO A 271 32.38 -17.49 42.35
CA PRO A 271 33.26 -18.34 41.54
C PRO A 271 34.14 -17.47 40.65
N ILE A 272 35.45 -17.70 40.72
CA ILE A 272 36.41 -17.07 39.83
C ILE A 272 36.27 -17.72 38.46
N SER A 273 35.51 -17.09 37.60
CA SER A 273 35.45 -17.53 36.22
C SER A 273 36.75 -17.08 35.54
N GLN A 274 37.47 -18.01 34.94
CA GLN A 274 38.49 -17.66 33.95
C GLN A 274 37.74 -17.12 32.73
N SER A 275 37.49 -15.82 32.76
CA SER A 275 36.66 -15.15 31.81
C SER A 275 37.35 -15.03 30.47
N ASP A 276 36.82 -15.73 29.48
CA ASP A 276 36.71 -15.11 28.18
C ASP A 276 35.28 -14.55 28.12
N GLU A 277 35.10 -13.23 28.04
CA GLU A 277 33.83 -12.50 28.04
C GLU A 277 32.95 -12.83 26.81
N ARG A 278 33.37 -13.81 26.02
CA ARG A 278 32.71 -14.24 24.80
C ARG A 278 32.01 -15.59 25.01
N LYS A 279 30.78 -15.53 25.58
CA LYS A 279 29.70 -16.48 25.22
C LYS A 279 29.75 -17.91 25.75
N LYS A 280 30.47 -18.26 26.80
CA LYS A 280 30.33 -19.57 27.45
C LYS A 280 29.44 -19.44 28.67
N ARG A 281 28.24 -20.04 28.61
CA ARG A 281 27.38 -20.17 29.79
C ARG A 281 27.91 -21.29 30.65
N PHE A 282 28.52 -20.93 31.77
CA PHE A 282 28.92 -21.87 32.82
C PHE A 282 27.81 -21.95 33.86
N VAL A 283 27.35 -23.16 34.17
CA VAL A 283 26.40 -23.42 35.24
C VAL A 283 27.13 -24.24 36.30
N PHE A 284 27.26 -23.68 37.50
CA PHE A 284 27.87 -24.39 38.62
C PHE A 284 26.80 -25.24 39.30
N LEU A 285 27.05 -26.54 39.42
CA LEU A 285 26.19 -27.48 40.09
C LEU A 285 26.80 -27.84 41.42
N GLY A 286 26.10 -27.58 42.53
CA GLY A 286 26.51 -28.03 43.86
C GLY A 286 26.48 -29.56 43.97
N GLU A 287 26.66 -30.13 45.17
CA GLU A 287 26.91 -31.54 45.46
C GLU A 287 25.86 -32.56 44.90
N GLY A 288 24.98 -32.20 44.04
CA GLY A 288 23.80 -32.97 43.64
C GLY A 288 23.84 -33.63 42.25
N LEU A 289 24.97 -33.81 41.58
CA LEU A 289 25.03 -34.59 40.35
C LEU A 289 24.93 -36.11 40.67
N PRO A 290 23.95 -36.85 40.07
CA PRO A 290 23.69 -38.25 40.38
C PRO A 290 24.85 -39.19 40.03
N ASP A 291 25.82 -38.75 39.25
CA ASP A 291 26.97 -39.53 38.83
C ASP A 291 28.29 -38.80 39.12
N SER A 292 28.93 -39.16 40.24
CA SER A 292 30.12 -38.54 40.80
C SER A 292 31.37 -38.64 39.92
N LYS A 293 31.27 -39.08 38.67
CA LYS A 293 32.41 -39.27 37.76
C LYS A 293 32.53 -38.19 36.66
N THR A 294 31.48 -37.38 36.41
CA THR A 294 31.53 -36.36 35.35
C THR A 294 31.71 -34.99 36.00
N LEU A 295 32.92 -34.48 35.99
CA LEU A 295 33.29 -33.18 36.58
C LEU A 295 32.90 -32.00 35.67
N ILE A 296 32.81 -32.26 34.38
CA ILE A 296 32.42 -31.27 33.33
C ILE A 296 31.47 -31.95 32.36
N HIS A 297 30.31 -31.34 32.12
CA HIS A 297 29.33 -31.80 31.12
C HIS A 297 29.06 -30.64 30.16
N ASN A 298 29.31 -30.86 28.87
CA ASN A 298 28.98 -29.93 27.83
C ASN A 298 27.68 -30.38 27.16
N GLU A 299 26.69 -29.52 27.13
CA GLU A 299 25.45 -29.72 26.43
C GLU A 299 25.30 -28.66 25.34
N GLN A 300 25.07 -29.10 24.11
CA GLN A 300 24.81 -28.23 22.99
C GLN A 300 23.42 -28.55 22.46
N PRO A 301 22.40 -27.71 22.78
CA PRO A 301 21.05 -27.87 22.25
C PRO A 301 21.06 -27.73 20.73
N ASN A 302 20.28 -28.58 20.07
CA ASN A 302 20.08 -28.48 18.62
C ASN A 302 19.01 -27.42 18.33
N VAL A 303 19.30 -26.49 17.41
CA VAL A 303 18.32 -25.52 16.90
C VAL A 303 17.28 -26.24 16.05
N ARG A 304 16.01 -25.99 16.28
CA ARG A 304 14.88 -26.62 15.58
C ARG A 304 14.57 -25.93 14.25
N ILE A 305 15.58 -25.73 13.40
CA ILE A 305 15.50 -24.94 12.15
C ILE A 305 14.38 -25.42 11.25
N GLU A 306 14.28 -26.73 10.99
CA GLU A 306 13.31 -27.29 10.07
C GLU A 306 11.85 -27.12 10.54
N GLN A 307 11.60 -27.23 11.85
CA GLN A 307 10.29 -27.05 12.42
C GLN A 307 9.85 -25.57 12.30
N PHE A 308 10.74 -24.63 12.61
CA PHE A 308 10.47 -23.18 12.47
C PHE A 308 10.27 -22.83 11.01
N ARG A 309 11.12 -23.32 10.09
CA ARG A 309 10.98 -23.08 8.67
C ARG A 309 9.59 -23.49 8.16
N LYS A 310 9.16 -24.73 8.42
CA LYS A 310 7.83 -25.23 8.00
C LYS A 310 6.68 -24.41 8.58
N SER A 311 6.79 -23.98 9.84
CA SER A 311 5.76 -23.17 10.49
C SER A 311 5.68 -21.78 9.87
N ILE A 312 6.81 -21.15 9.60
CA ILE A 312 6.88 -19.82 8.98
C ILE A 312 6.41 -19.89 7.52
N GLU A 313 6.82 -20.91 6.75
CA GLU A 313 6.36 -21.13 5.38
C GLU A 313 4.83 -21.26 5.33
N LEU A 314 4.21 -22.04 6.21
CA LEU A 314 2.76 -22.15 6.30
C LEU A 314 2.08 -20.81 6.58
N LEU A 315 2.61 -20.01 7.50
CA LEU A 315 2.05 -18.68 7.81
C LEU A 315 2.21 -17.72 6.62
N LEU A 316 3.30 -17.81 5.88
CA LEU A 316 3.53 -17.00 4.67
C LEU A 316 2.62 -17.42 3.51
N ASP A 317 2.36 -18.73 3.34
CA ASP A 317 1.40 -19.24 2.37
C ASP A 317 -0.02 -18.74 2.67
N ILE A 318 -0.42 -18.76 3.95
CA ILE A 318 -1.71 -18.19 4.39
C ILE A 318 -1.75 -16.69 4.12
N LEU A 319 -0.64 -15.95 4.35
CA LEU A 319 -0.55 -14.52 4.06
C LEU A 319 -0.74 -14.26 2.56
N SER A 320 -0.06 -15.03 1.71
CA SER A 320 -0.20 -14.93 0.25
C SER A 320 -1.65 -15.13 -0.19
N MET A 321 -2.31 -16.17 0.32
CA MET A 321 -3.71 -16.46 0.02
C MET A 321 -4.66 -15.34 0.50
N LYS A 322 -4.41 -14.78 1.70
CA LYS A 322 -5.24 -13.71 2.29
C LYS A 322 -5.14 -12.38 1.55
N PHE A 323 -4.05 -12.13 0.86
CA PHE A 323 -3.87 -10.94 0.02
C PHE A 323 -4.21 -11.17 -1.45
N GLY A 324 -4.67 -12.38 -1.82
CA GLY A 324 -5.05 -12.69 -3.21
C GLY A 324 -3.87 -12.99 -4.14
N PHE A 325 -2.67 -13.27 -3.61
CA PHE A 325 -1.47 -13.54 -4.43
C PHE A 325 -1.31 -15.02 -4.82
N GLY A 326 -2.30 -15.87 -4.54
CA GLY A 326 -2.14 -17.32 -4.61
C GLY A 326 -1.41 -17.88 -3.38
N THR A 327 -0.84 -19.09 -3.46
CA THR A 327 -0.36 -19.80 -2.27
C THR A 327 1.13 -19.67 -1.98
N LYS A 328 1.98 -19.18 -2.91
CA LYS A 328 3.44 -19.27 -2.78
C LYS A 328 4.21 -17.97 -3.03
N ARG A 329 3.58 -16.81 -2.93
CA ARG A 329 4.24 -15.51 -3.18
C ARG A 329 5.50 -15.29 -2.32
N TYR A 330 5.48 -15.77 -1.06
CA TYR A 330 6.54 -15.58 -0.09
C TYR A 330 7.32 -16.87 0.21
N SER A 331 7.33 -17.85 -0.70
CA SER A 331 8.04 -19.11 -0.52
C SER A 331 9.56 -18.92 -0.51
N PHE A 332 10.26 -19.57 0.42
CA PHE A 332 11.73 -19.64 0.46
C PHE A 332 12.30 -20.71 -0.49
N GLN A 333 11.45 -21.48 -1.14
CA GLN A 333 11.90 -22.56 -2.04
C GLN A 333 12.08 -22.04 -3.46
N ASN A 334 13.26 -21.54 -3.78
CA ASN A 334 13.67 -21.31 -5.16
C ASN A 334 14.01 -22.64 -5.83
N GLY A 335 13.20 -23.06 -6.82
CA GLY A 335 13.59 -24.13 -7.72
C GLY A 335 12.64 -25.29 -7.92
N GLN A 336 11.46 -25.35 -7.34
CA GLN A 336 10.43 -26.24 -7.86
C GLN A 336 9.82 -25.57 -9.10
N VAL A 337 10.09 -26.16 -10.26
CA VAL A 337 9.39 -25.83 -11.51
C VAL A 337 7.93 -26.16 -11.28
N GLN A 338 7.09 -25.16 -11.05
CA GLN A 338 5.64 -25.33 -11.06
C GLN A 338 5.22 -25.85 -12.43
N THR A 339 4.24 -26.72 -12.46
CA THR A 339 3.65 -27.11 -13.74
C THR A 339 3.02 -25.83 -14.37
N ALA A 340 3.08 -25.73 -15.70
CA ALA A 340 2.47 -24.58 -16.39
C ALA A 340 1.01 -24.36 -15.98
N THR A 341 0.27 -25.43 -15.67
CA THR A 341 -1.12 -25.39 -15.21
C THR A 341 -1.27 -24.79 -13.81
N GLU A 342 -0.38 -25.10 -12.86
CA GLU A 342 -0.39 -24.50 -11.52
C GLU A 342 -0.06 -23.02 -11.61
N TYR A 343 0.93 -22.64 -12.41
CA TYR A 343 1.34 -21.26 -12.63
C TYR A 343 0.22 -20.39 -13.25
N ILE A 344 -0.50 -20.93 -14.23
CA ILE A 344 -1.65 -20.26 -14.86
C ILE A 344 -2.82 -20.15 -13.85
N GLY A 345 -3.08 -21.18 -13.06
CA GLY A 345 -4.16 -21.15 -12.05
C GLY A 345 -3.92 -20.11 -10.95
N GLU A 346 -2.71 -20.04 -10.40
CA GLU A 346 -2.35 -19.02 -9.40
C GLU A 346 -2.45 -17.59 -9.96
N ARG A 347 -2.10 -17.39 -11.23
CA ARG A 347 -2.26 -16.10 -11.90
C ARG A 347 -3.72 -15.73 -12.17
N GLN A 348 -4.60 -16.68 -12.49
CA GLN A 348 -6.01 -16.41 -12.71
C GLN A 348 -6.70 -15.86 -11.46
N ASP A 349 -6.43 -16.42 -10.30
CA ASP A 349 -6.99 -15.94 -9.04
C ASP A 349 -6.49 -14.52 -8.72
N MET A 350 -5.19 -14.28 -8.91
CA MET A 350 -4.60 -12.95 -8.74
C MET A 350 -5.21 -11.93 -9.71
N MET A 351 -5.47 -12.33 -10.96
CA MET A 351 -6.11 -11.48 -11.98
C MET A 351 -7.52 -11.05 -11.61
N LEU A 352 -8.31 -11.96 -11.03
CA LEU A 352 -9.68 -11.66 -10.62
C LEU A 352 -9.71 -10.59 -9.51
N GLU A 353 -8.82 -10.69 -8.53
CA GLU A 353 -8.71 -9.68 -7.47
C GLU A 353 -8.18 -8.34 -8.01
N LEU A 354 -7.19 -8.41 -8.89
CA LEU A 354 -6.60 -7.26 -9.55
C LEU A 354 -7.62 -6.46 -10.36
N ASN A 355 -8.43 -7.13 -11.17
CA ASN A 355 -9.42 -6.44 -12.02
C ASN A 355 -10.45 -5.67 -11.18
N LYS A 356 -10.89 -6.22 -10.05
CA LYS A 356 -11.78 -5.49 -9.12
C LYS A 356 -11.14 -4.20 -8.62
N GLN A 357 -9.87 -4.26 -8.21
CA GLN A 357 -9.16 -3.09 -7.70
C GLN A 357 -8.85 -2.07 -8.81
N ARG A 358 -8.63 -2.52 -10.04
CA ARG A 358 -8.47 -1.64 -11.20
C ARG A 358 -9.73 -0.86 -11.52
N ASP A 359 -10.91 -1.45 -11.32
CA ASP A 359 -12.17 -0.74 -11.52
C ASP A 359 -12.35 0.40 -10.50
N GLU A 360 -12.03 0.17 -9.23
CA GLU A 360 -12.01 1.23 -8.21
C GLU A 360 -10.96 2.30 -8.53
N SER A 361 -9.79 1.90 -9.01
CA SER A 361 -8.73 2.81 -9.43
C SER A 361 -9.13 3.66 -10.64
N ARG A 362 -9.82 3.09 -11.63
CA ARG A 362 -10.37 3.84 -12.78
C ARG A 362 -11.36 4.90 -12.33
N GLN A 363 -12.31 4.55 -11.47
CA GLN A 363 -13.28 5.51 -10.93
C GLN A 363 -12.62 6.64 -10.16
N TYR A 364 -11.60 6.32 -9.37
CA TYR A 364 -10.82 7.30 -8.63
C TYR A 364 -10.08 8.28 -9.56
N ILE A 365 -9.41 7.77 -10.58
CA ILE A 365 -8.66 8.57 -11.55
C ILE A 365 -9.62 9.40 -12.42
N ASP A 366 -10.71 8.80 -12.89
CA ASP A 366 -11.76 9.49 -13.64
C ASP A 366 -12.31 10.71 -12.86
N GLY A 367 -12.64 10.51 -11.58
CA GLY A 367 -13.11 11.58 -10.72
C GLY A 367 -12.08 12.71 -10.55
N ILE A 368 -10.80 12.40 -10.40
CA ILE A 368 -9.73 13.41 -10.31
C ILE A 368 -9.59 14.16 -11.62
N VAL A 369 -9.52 13.46 -12.76
CA VAL A 369 -9.32 14.08 -14.07
C VAL A 369 -10.50 15.00 -14.41
N ARG A 370 -11.75 14.57 -14.23
CA ARG A 370 -12.95 15.40 -14.46
C ARG A 370 -12.94 16.64 -13.57
N ALA A 371 -12.58 16.51 -12.30
CA ALA A 371 -12.44 17.65 -11.39
C ALA A 371 -11.38 18.64 -11.88
N VAL A 372 -10.20 18.15 -12.28
CA VAL A 372 -9.11 18.99 -12.80
C VAL A 372 -9.49 19.72 -14.08
N LEU A 373 -10.14 19.03 -15.03
CA LEU A 373 -10.64 19.64 -16.28
C LEU A 373 -11.69 20.69 -15.97
N TRP A 374 -12.63 20.42 -15.07
CA TRP A 374 -13.60 21.40 -14.64
C TRP A 374 -12.97 22.63 -13.99
N PHE A 375 -12.00 22.45 -13.10
CA PHE A 375 -11.24 23.57 -12.48
C PHE A 375 -10.49 24.38 -13.53
N SER A 376 -9.89 23.72 -14.53
CA SER A 376 -9.21 24.40 -15.63
C SER A 376 -10.19 25.22 -16.47
N ASN A 377 -11.33 24.66 -16.84
CA ASN A 377 -12.37 25.38 -17.60
C ASN A 377 -12.88 26.59 -16.83
N THR A 378 -13.13 26.43 -15.52
CA THR A 378 -13.75 27.49 -14.70
C THR A 378 -12.75 28.58 -14.34
N PHE A 379 -11.52 28.24 -13.94
CA PHE A 379 -10.58 29.20 -13.36
C PHE A 379 -9.43 29.62 -14.29
N LYS A 380 -9.13 28.83 -15.32
CA LYS A 380 -8.10 29.16 -16.33
C LYS A 380 -8.69 29.49 -17.71
N GLY A 381 -10.01 29.37 -17.88
CA GLY A 381 -10.70 29.73 -19.11
C GLY A 381 -10.44 28.78 -20.29
N THR A 382 -10.10 27.53 -20.02
CA THR A 382 -10.04 26.46 -21.02
C THR A 382 -11.47 25.98 -21.35
N SER A 383 -11.63 25.12 -22.34
CA SER A 383 -12.91 24.55 -22.73
C SER A 383 -12.78 23.07 -23.07
N PHE A 384 -12.21 22.30 -22.17
CA PHE A 384 -12.10 20.87 -22.32
C PHE A 384 -13.47 20.17 -22.18
N PRO A 385 -13.76 19.14 -22.97
CA PRO A 385 -14.98 18.33 -22.78
C PRO A 385 -14.88 17.60 -21.43
N LEU A 386 -16.01 17.52 -20.71
CA LEU A 386 -16.09 16.85 -19.41
C LEU A 386 -16.77 15.47 -19.51
N ASP A 387 -17.43 15.20 -20.63
CA ASP A 387 -18.24 13.99 -20.84
C ASP A 387 -17.48 12.92 -21.63
N ASP A 388 -16.24 13.19 -22.04
CA ASP A 388 -15.42 12.21 -22.76
C ASP A 388 -15.03 11.05 -21.83
N ASP A 389 -14.93 9.85 -22.42
CA ASP A 389 -14.47 8.67 -21.71
C ASP A 389 -12.97 8.78 -21.41
N ILE A 390 -12.61 8.60 -20.14
CA ILE A 390 -11.22 8.62 -19.70
C ILE A 390 -10.68 7.20 -19.71
N CYS A 391 -9.74 6.93 -20.62
CA CYS A 391 -9.07 5.64 -20.68
C CYS A 391 -7.90 5.62 -19.73
N VAL A 392 -7.81 4.58 -18.87
CA VAL A 392 -6.70 4.35 -17.94
C VAL A 392 -6.08 3.00 -18.24
N GLU A 393 -4.81 3.02 -18.63
CA GLU A 393 -4.03 1.82 -18.90
C GLU A 393 -3.17 1.43 -17.69
N PHE A 394 -3.24 0.15 -17.33
CA PHE A 394 -2.50 -0.42 -16.21
C PHE A 394 -1.35 -1.30 -16.72
N ASP A 395 -0.32 -1.45 -15.88
CA ASP A 395 0.80 -2.34 -16.18
C ASP A 395 0.37 -3.81 -16.09
N ASP A 396 0.42 -4.49 -17.22
CA ASP A 396 0.14 -5.92 -17.36
C ASP A 396 1.40 -6.79 -17.34
N SER A 397 2.58 -6.20 -17.15
CA SER A 397 3.87 -6.91 -17.19
C SER A 397 4.00 -8.03 -16.13
N TYR A 398 3.24 -7.93 -15.03
CA TYR A 398 3.17 -8.98 -14.01
C TYR A 398 2.34 -10.18 -14.42
N ILE A 399 1.50 -10.04 -15.44
CA ILE A 399 0.48 -10.99 -15.85
C ILE A 399 0.93 -11.81 -17.03
N GLU A 400 1.46 -11.15 -18.03
CA GLU A 400 2.03 -11.78 -19.21
C GLU A 400 3.56 -11.70 -19.15
N ASP A 401 4.20 -12.87 -19.14
CA ASP A 401 5.63 -12.92 -19.40
C ASP A 401 5.86 -12.31 -20.79
N ARG A 402 6.67 -11.26 -20.88
CA ARG A 402 7.01 -10.57 -22.14
C ARG A 402 7.43 -11.57 -23.23
N ALA A 403 8.11 -12.64 -22.85
CA ALA A 403 8.51 -13.68 -23.79
C ALA A 403 7.29 -14.45 -24.34
N SER A 404 6.29 -14.73 -23.50
CA SER A 404 5.04 -15.39 -23.92
C SER A 404 4.19 -14.48 -24.79
N LYS A 405 4.11 -13.19 -24.47
CA LYS A 405 3.39 -12.18 -25.27
C LYS A 405 4.04 -12.02 -26.65
N LEU A 406 5.36 -11.88 -26.69
CA LEU A 406 6.13 -11.82 -27.94
C LEU A 406 5.97 -13.09 -28.78
N GLU A 407 5.97 -14.26 -28.17
CA GLU A 407 5.78 -15.52 -28.90
C GLU A 407 4.34 -15.64 -29.45
N ASN A 408 3.33 -15.19 -28.71
CA ASN A 408 1.95 -15.12 -29.21
C ASN A 408 1.84 -14.16 -30.40
N TYR A 409 2.36 -12.95 -30.29
CA TYR A 409 2.38 -12.00 -31.42
C TYR A 409 3.16 -12.54 -32.63
N ARG A 410 4.25 -13.24 -32.38
CA ARG A 410 5.03 -13.90 -33.43
C ARG A 410 4.23 -14.99 -34.12
N GLN A 411 3.54 -15.84 -33.35
CA GLN A 411 2.73 -16.92 -33.94
C GLN A 411 1.53 -16.36 -34.71
N ASP A 412 0.87 -15.32 -34.20
CA ASP A 412 -0.24 -14.64 -34.87
C ASP A 412 0.25 -13.96 -36.16
N ALA A 413 1.39 -13.27 -36.10
CA ALA A 413 2.02 -12.65 -37.27
C ALA A 413 2.41 -13.70 -38.35
N LEU A 414 2.94 -14.86 -37.93
CA LEU A 414 3.32 -15.96 -38.82
C LEU A 414 2.10 -16.70 -39.40
N SER A 415 1.00 -16.80 -38.63
CA SER A 415 -0.25 -17.43 -39.08
C SER A 415 -1.09 -16.53 -39.96
N GLY A 416 -0.70 -15.25 -40.16
CA GLY A 416 -1.45 -14.26 -40.92
C GLY A 416 -2.69 -13.73 -40.22
N LEU A 417 -2.92 -14.10 -38.96
CA LEU A 417 -4.02 -13.57 -38.15
C LEU A 417 -3.76 -12.08 -37.84
N GLY A 418 -4.72 -11.24 -38.13
CA GLY A 418 -4.63 -9.79 -37.91
C GLY A 418 -3.78 -9.00 -38.93
N GLY A 419 -3.17 -9.65 -39.92
CA GLY A 419 -2.45 -9.00 -41.04
C GLY A 419 -1.31 -8.09 -40.56
N MET A 420 -1.26 -6.86 -41.14
CA MET A 420 -0.21 -5.87 -40.84
C MET A 420 -0.25 -5.37 -39.40
N HIS A 421 -1.43 -5.29 -38.81
CA HIS A 421 -1.58 -4.82 -37.42
C HIS A 421 -0.84 -5.72 -36.41
N THR A 422 -0.99 -7.03 -36.52
CA THR A 422 -0.32 -7.99 -35.63
C THR A 422 1.21 -7.98 -35.84
N ARG A 423 1.66 -7.78 -37.09
CA ARG A 423 3.08 -7.61 -37.41
C ARG A 423 3.65 -6.33 -36.80
N ALA A 424 2.91 -5.22 -36.90
CA ALA A 424 3.30 -3.95 -36.28
C ALA A 424 3.40 -4.08 -34.74
N LEU A 425 2.41 -4.70 -34.09
CA LEU A 425 2.45 -4.97 -32.64
C LEU A 425 3.66 -5.83 -32.22
N TYR A 426 3.99 -6.87 -33.01
CA TYR A 426 5.18 -7.68 -32.76
C TYR A 426 6.48 -6.85 -32.86
N LEU A 427 6.59 -6.02 -33.88
CA LEU A 427 7.76 -5.18 -34.12
C LEU A 427 7.90 -4.08 -33.06
N GLN A 428 6.79 -3.47 -32.69
CA GLN A 428 6.72 -2.49 -31.62
C GLN A 428 7.25 -3.05 -30.29
N GLU A 429 6.75 -4.20 -29.88
CA GLU A 429 7.12 -4.83 -28.62
C GLU A 429 8.54 -5.42 -28.63
N MET A 430 8.97 -5.99 -29.78
CA MET A 430 10.29 -6.62 -29.93
C MET A 430 11.42 -5.60 -29.94
N TYR A 431 11.26 -4.49 -30.69
CA TYR A 431 12.29 -3.50 -30.90
C TYR A 431 12.08 -2.19 -30.19
N ASN A 432 10.99 -2.08 -29.39
CA ASN A 432 10.59 -0.88 -28.65
C ASN A 432 10.46 0.35 -29.59
N LEU A 433 9.78 0.15 -30.73
CA LEU A 433 9.50 1.16 -31.73
C LEU A 433 8.22 1.91 -31.34
N ASP A 434 8.06 3.14 -31.83
CA ASP A 434 6.76 3.81 -31.79
C ASP A 434 5.77 3.18 -32.78
N GLU A 435 4.48 3.49 -32.64
CA GLU A 435 3.42 2.90 -33.47
C GLU A 435 3.60 3.20 -34.95
N ASP A 436 4.04 4.43 -35.30
CA ASP A 436 4.25 4.86 -36.68
C ASP A 436 5.48 4.18 -37.34
N GLU A 437 6.55 4.01 -36.57
CA GLU A 437 7.75 3.30 -37.02
C GLU A 437 7.46 1.80 -37.18
N ALA A 438 6.76 1.20 -36.21
CA ALA A 438 6.38 -0.20 -36.25
C ALA A 438 5.45 -0.50 -37.46
N ALA A 439 4.48 0.39 -37.71
CA ALA A 439 3.61 0.27 -38.90
C ALA A 439 4.40 0.35 -40.22
N LYS A 440 5.32 1.30 -40.33
CA LYS A 440 6.20 1.42 -41.53
C LYS A 440 7.08 0.19 -41.73
N TRP A 441 7.65 -0.34 -40.64
CA TRP A 441 8.46 -1.55 -40.70
C TRP A 441 7.63 -2.78 -41.07
N ALA A 442 6.37 -2.84 -40.63
CA ALA A 442 5.45 -3.91 -41.00
C ALA A 442 5.06 -3.85 -42.49
N GLU A 443 4.94 -2.63 -43.06
CA GLU A 443 4.73 -2.39 -44.50
C GLU A 443 5.97 -2.74 -45.32
N ASP A 444 7.16 -2.27 -44.89
CA ASP A 444 8.44 -2.53 -45.59
C ASP A 444 8.84 -4.02 -45.55
N ALA A 445 8.44 -4.75 -44.50
CA ALA A 445 8.63 -6.18 -44.37
C ALA A 445 7.59 -7.00 -45.16
N GLY A 446 6.78 -6.35 -46.00
CA GLY A 446 5.77 -6.97 -46.83
C GLY A 446 6.39 -8.11 -47.63
N PHE A 447 5.99 -9.33 -47.31
CA PHE A 447 6.13 -10.44 -48.24
C PHE A 447 5.31 -10.08 -49.46
N ASP A 448 5.95 -10.12 -50.64
CA ASP A 448 5.26 -10.14 -51.91
C ASP A 448 4.25 -11.30 -51.88
N ASP A 449 2.98 -10.97 -51.63
CA ASP A 449 1.85 -11.88 -51.76
C ASP A 449 1.42 -11.97 -53.26
N ASP A 450 2.31 -11.66 -54.17
CA ASP A 450 2.10 -11.80 -55.61
C ASP A 450 3.19 -12.68 -56.23
N GLU A 451 2.85 -13.91 -56.46
CA GLU A 451 3.24 -14.84 -57.49
C GLU A 451 3.33 -16.26 -56.96
N ASP A 452 2.19 -16.98 -57.04
CA ASP A 452 2.12 -18.28 -57.68
C ASP A 452 0.68 -18.81 -57.67
N GLY A 453 -0.13 -18.24 -58.54
CA GLY A 453 -1.39 -18.76 -58.94
C GLY A 453 -1.39 -18.99 -60.43
N ALA A 454 -0.73 -20.08 -60.89
CA ALA A 454 -0.92 -20.61 -62.21
C ALA A 454 -0.98 -22.15 -62.15
#